data_bdf3ddec7d4ba1f6420c5eeafdb110ed
#
_entry.id   bdf3ddec7d4ba1f6420c5eeafdb110ed
#
_cell.length_a   1.000
_cell.length_b   1.000
_cell.length_c   1.000
_cell.angle_alpha   90.00
_cell.angle_beta   90.00
_cell.angle_gamma   90.00
#
_symmetry.space_group_name_H-M   'P 1'
#
loop_
_entity.id
_entity.type
_entity.pdbx_description
1 polymer ?
#
loop_
_entity_poly.entity_id
_entity_poly.type
_entity_poly.pdbx_seq_one_letter_code
_entity_poly.pdbx_strand_id
1 'polypeptide(L)'
;AANFVRMAASRVIAGAASISLPILPVIAAMLAVLGVLLAVMGAFLGSNASESTVSGVPAEYESDVIRAGSICQVVTPSIIAAQIDQESNWNPKAGSSAGAQGIAQFMPSTWASAGKDGDGDGKADIWNPHDAIWSQGNYMCVLASQVETAKKSGKLTGDTLELTLAAYNAGLGSVLRYGMVPPFEETINYVRRIKELAATKYTATGTAEGGTVGSLEPKLTVSGGIVSTAGITPDTRYPWGQCTWWAATRRADIGKPIPGWGNAATWAGSAASAGYTVDGSPSAGSVIVFQPGVLGASADYGHVAMVEEVRGDGSILISESNALGLGVVSTREISASQLAAAGNGVRYIH
;
A
#
# COMPACT_ATOMS: atom_id res chain seq x y z
N ALA A 1 68.72 9.84 -63.84
CA ALA A 1 69.95 9.56 -63.13
C ALA A 1 69.62 8.73 -61.89
N ALA A 2 69.66 7.46 -61.92
CA ALA A 2 70.73 6.56 -61.65
C ALA A 2 71.35 6.69 -60.24
N ASN A 3 71.17 5.72 -59.41
CA ASN A 3 72.11 4.69 -58.91
C ASN A 3 71.62 4.14 -57.57
N PHE A 4 71.33 2.84 -57.51
CA PHE A 4 72.15 1.77 -56.89
C PHE A 4 72.61 2.02 -55.46
N VAL A 5 72.20 1.12 -54.53
CA VAL A 5 73.10 0.13 -53.91
C VAL A 5 72.34 -0.96 -53.14
N ARG A 6 72.70 -2.19 -53.38
CA ARG A 6 72.31 -3.44 -52.73
C ARG A 6 72.92 -3.56 -51.33
N MET A 7 72.39 -4.53 -50.60
CA MET A 7 72.88 -5.41 -49.50
C MET A 7 72.11 -5.18 -48.20
N ALA A 8 71.78 -6.15 -47.39
CA ALA A 8 72.07 -7.56 -47.28
C ALA A 8 70.92 -8.21 -46.45
N ALA A 9 70.72 -9.48 -46.76
CA ALA A 9 69.82 -10.34 -45.98
C ALA A 9 70.47 -10.69 -44.63
N SER A 10 69.76 -10.57 -43.56
CA SER A 10 70.06 -11.29 -42.32
C SER A 10 68.81 -11.93 -41.78
N ARG A 11 68.84 -13.26 -41.76
CA ARG A 11 67.78 -14.11 -41.19
C ARG A 11 67.71 -13.90 -39.69
N VAL A 12 66.59 -13.53 -39.13
CA VAL A 12 66.22 -13.75 -37.72
C VAL A 12 65.04 -14.68 -37.71
N ILE A 13 65.30 -15.92 -37.34
CA ILE A 13 64.29 -16.90 -37.00
C ILE A 13 63.79 -16.51 -35.63
N ALA A 14 62.62 -15.86 -35.55
CA ALA A 14 61.90 -15.66 -34.30
C ALA A 14 60.87 -16.79 -34.16
N GLY A 15 61.08 -17.65 -33.17
CA GLY A 15 60.18 -18.75 -32.83
C GLY A 15 58.81 -18.22 -32.44
N ALA A 16 57.76 -18.60 -33.17
CA ALA A 16 56.37 -18.41 -32.78
C ALA A 16 56.07 -19.38 -31.63
N ALA A 17 56.11 -18.89 -30.39
CA ALA A 17 55.53 -19.59 -29.27
C ALA A 17 54.01 -19.56 -29.43
N SER A 18 53.44 -20.67 -29.87
CA SER A 18 51.98 -20.89 -29.91
C SER A 18 51.50 -20.98 -28.46
N ILE A 19 50.95 -19.88 -27.94
CA ILE A 19 50.20 -19.88 -26.68
C ILE A 19 48.84 -20.48 -27.02
N SER A 20 48.69 -21.79 -26.86
CA SER A 20 47.40 -22.46 -26.86
C SER A 20 46.76 -22.20 -25.50
N LEU A 21 46.01 -21.09 -25.37
CA LEU A 21 45.09 -20.92 -24.27
C LEU A 21 44.01 -21.99 -24.38
N PRO A 22 43.76 -22.77 -23.36
CA PRO A 22 42.69 -23.77 -23.39
C PRO A 22 41.34 -23.03 -23.35
N ILE A 23 40.75 -22.79 -24.52
CA ILE A 23 39.45 -22.13 -24.68
C ILE A 23 38.32 -22.99 -24.08
N LEU A 24 38.48 -24.31 -24.08
CA LEU A 24 37.47 -25.23 -23.52
C LEU A 24 37.13 -25.02 -22.04
N PRO A 25 38.07 -24.87 -21.09
CA PRO A 25 37.72 -24.64 -19.68
C PRO A 25 37.08 -23.27 -19.44
N VAL A 26 37.38 -22.26 -20.26
CA VAL A 26 36.77 -20.94 -20.15
C VAL A 26 35.28 -21.00 -20.59
N ILE A 27 34.98 -21.71 -21.67
CA ILE A 27 33.61 -21.92 -22.14
C ILE A 27 32.83 -22.76 -21.11
N ALA A 28 33.45 -23.82 -20.54
CA ALA A 28 32.79 -24.60 -19.50
C ALA A 28 32.48 -23.79 -18.23
N ALA A 29 33.41 -22.91 -17.82
CA ALA A 29 33.20 -22.01 -16.68
C ALA A 29 32.10 -20.97 -16.96
N MET A 30 32.03 -20.39 -18.16
CA MET A 30 30.96 -19.48 -18.56
C MET A 30 29.61 -20.17 -18.61
N LEU A 31 29.52 -21.40 -19.11
CA LEU A 31 28.26 -22.16 -19.12
C LEU A 31 27.83 -22.57 -17.71
N ALA A 32 28.76 -22.87 -16.82
CA ALA A 32 28.44 -23.14 -15.41
C ALA A 32 27.91 -21.89 -14.68
N VAL A 33 28.53 -20.73 -14.92
CA VAL A 33 28.05 -19.44 -14.36
C VAL A 33 26.68 -19.07 -14.93
N LEU A 34 26.45 -19.27 -16.23
CA LEU A 34 25.15 -19.04 -16.85
C LEU A 34 24.08 -19.99 -16.31
N GLY A 35 24.42 -21.26 -16.09
CA GLY A 35 23.54 -22.24 -15.45
C GLY A 35 23.17 -21.88 -14.02
N VAL A 36 24.12 -21.38 -13.23
CA VAL A 36 23.86 -20.88 -11.87
C VAL A 36 23.00 -19.62 -11.89
N LEU A 37 23.26 -18.68 -12.82
CA LEU A 37 22.46 -17.48 -13.01
C LEU A 37 21.01 -17.82 -13.42
N LEU A 38 20.80 -18.79 -14.32
CA LEU A 38 19.46 -19.24 -14.70
C LEU A 38 18.75 -19.99 -13.57
N ALA A 39 19.48 -20.77 -12.77
CA ALA A 39 18.92 -21.44 -11.60
C ALA A 39 18.55 -20.44 -10.49
N VAL A 40 19.33 -19.38 -10.28
CA VAL A 40 19.04 -18.29 -9.35
C VAL A 40 17.86 -17.47 -9.87
N MET A 41 17.79 -17.14 -11.16
CA MET A 41 16.61 -16.47 -11.74
C MET A 41 15.35 -17.35 -11.67
N GLY A 42 15.46 -18.67 -11.88
CA GLY A 42 14.35 -19.60 -11.71
C GLY A 42 13.86 -19.70 -10.26
N ALA A 43 14.74 -19.56 -9.28
CA ALA A 43 14.38 -19.52 -7.86
C ALA A 43 13.72 -18.19 -7.45
N PHE A 44 14.05 -17.09 -8.12
CA PHE A 44 13.39 -15.79 -7.92
C PHE A 44 11.99 -15.68 -8.59
N LEU A 45 11.71 -16.51 -9.60
CA LEU A 45 10.39 -16.55 -10.25
C LEU A 45 9.42 -17.53 -9.59
N GLY A 46 9.83 -18.23 -8.54
CA GLY A 46 9.05 -19.26 -7.82
C GLY A 46 8.63 -18.89 -6.39
N SER A 47 8.83 -17.65 -5.93
CA SER A 47 8.21 -17.22 -4.67
C SER A 47 6.73 -16.96 -4.92
N ASN A 48 5.90 -17.97 -4.71
CA ASN A 48 4.47 -17.81 -4.51
C ASN A 48 4.28 -16.96 -3.24
N ALA A 49 4.27 -15.63 -3.39
CA ALA A 49 3.63 -14.78 -2.42
C ALA A 49 2.19 -15.27 -2.38
N SER A 50 1.72 -15.69 -1.22
CA SER A 50 0.31 -16.00 -1.00
C SER A 50 -0.44 -14.67 -1.14
N GLU A 51 -0.87 -14.33 -2.34
CA GLU A 51 -1.67 -13.15 -2.58
C GLU A 51 -2.99 -13.31 -1.82
N SER A 52 -3.36 -12.27 -1.08
CA SER A 52 -4.72 -12.19 -0.56
C SER A 52 -5.66 -12.21 -1.74
N THR A 53 -6.56 -13.18 -1.81
CA THR A 53 -7.54 -13.29 -2.88
C THR A 53 -8.94 -13.10 -2.32
N VAL A 54 -9.84 -12.57 -3.13
CA VAL A 54 -11.25 -12.48 -2.81
C VAL A 54 -12.02 -13.34 -3.79
N SER A 55 -12.62 -14.40 -3.31
CA SER A 55 -13.38 -15.32 -4.18
C SER A 55 -14.49 -14.59 -4.94
N GLY A 56 -14.78 -15.00 -6.15
CA GLY A 56 -15.89 -14.51 -6.94
C GLY A 56 -15.73 -13.12 -7.58
N VAL A 57 -14.61 -12.45 -7.37
CA VAL A 57 -14.25 -11.17 -8.03
C VAL A 57 -13.73 -11.46 -9.43
N PRO A 58 -14.15 -10.71 -10.47
CA PRO A 58 -13.50 -10.78 -11.80
C PRO A 58 -12.01 -10.46 -11.69
N ALA A 59 -11.17 -11.30 -12.33
CA ALA A 59 -9.71 -11.25 -12.17
C ALA A 59 -9.11 -9.85 -12.48
N GLU A 60 -9.69 -9.14 -13.46
CA GLU A 60 -9.26 -7.79 -13.84
C GLU A 60 -9.47 -6.73 -12.74
N TYR A 61 -10.35 -6.97 -11.78
CA TYR A 61 -10.66 -6.01 -10.70
C TYR A 61 -10.16 -6.46 -9.32
N GLU A 62 -9.56 -7.65 -9.21
CA GLU A 62 -9.19 -8.23 -7.93
C GLU A 62 -8.21 -7.34 -7.15
N SER A 63 -7.17 -6.85 -7.80
CA SER A 63 -6.19 -5.93 -7.18
C SER A 63 -6.82 -4.63 -6.71
N ASP A 64 -7.77 -4.07 -7.48
CA ASP A 64 -8.45 -2.83 -7.11
C ASP A 64 -9.38 -3.04 -5.91
N VAL A 65 -10.12 -4.15 -5.89
CA VAL A 65 -10.98 -4.53 -4.77
C VAL A 65 -10.18 -4.71 -3.48
N ILE A 66 -9.07 -5.43 -3.54
CA ILE A 66 -8.19 -5.63 -2.38
C ILE A 66 -7.66 -4.29 -1.90
N ARG A 67 -7.15 -3.45 -2.79
CA ARG A 67 -6.64 -2.12 -2.48
C ARG A 67 -7.73 -1.23 -1.87
N ALA A 68 -8.90 -1.15 -2.49
CA ALA A 68 -10.02 -0.33 -2.03
C ALA A 68 -10.60 -0.80 -0.68
N GLY A 69 -10.66 -2.11 -0.46
CA GLY A 69 -11.15 -2.70 0.79
C GLY A 69 -10.11 -2.76 1.91
N SER A 70 -8.90 -2.23 1.70
CA SER A 70 -7.84 -2.19 2.71
C SER A 70 -7.61 -0.78 3.28
N ILE A 71 -8.42 0.21 2.88
CA ILE A 71 -8.24 1.61 3.26
C ILE A 71 -8.60 1.87 4.73
N CYS A 72 -9.63 1.22 5.27
CA CYS A 72 -10.06 1.39 6.66
C CYS A 72 -10.72 0.12 7.23
N GLN A 73 -10.78 0.02 8.56
CA GLN A 73 -11.27 -1.17 9.26
C GLN A 73 -12.71 -1.58 8.92
N VAL A 74 -13.58 -0.62 8.68
CA VAL A 74 -15.02 -0.86 8.47
C VAL A 74 -15.28 -1.47 7.10
N VAL A 75 -14.41 -1.16 6.11
CA VAL A 75 -14.61 -1.52 4.71
C VAL A 75 -13.56 -2.55 4.32
N THR A 76 -13.98 -3.80 4.15
CA THR A 76 -13.11 -4.91 3.76
C THR A 76 -13.17 -5.17 2.25
N PRO A 77 -12.20 -5.87 1.65
CA PRO A 77 -12.27 -6.27 0.26
C PRO A 77 -13.55 -7.05 -0.10
N SER A 78 -14.02 -7.92 0.81
CA SER A 78 -15.29 -8.63 0.67
C SER A 78 -16.50 -7.69 0.60
N ILE A 79 -16.50 -6.61 1.37
CA ILE A 79 -17.56 -5.59 1.35
C ILE A 79 -17.52 -4.78 0.05
N ILE A 80 -16.34 -4.37 -0.41
CA ILE A 80 -16.20 -3.67 -1.70
C ILE A 80 -16.72 -4.54 -2.84
N ALA A 81 -16.30 -5.79 -2.91
CA ALA A 81 -16.75 -6.73 -3.96
C ALA A 81 -18.27 -6.93 -3.92
N ALA A 82 -18.82 -7.19 -2.74
CA ALA A 82 -20.26 -7.38 -2.54
C ALA A 82 -21.06 -6.13 -2.93
N GLN A 83 -20.54 -4.95 -2.64
CA GLN A 83 -21.17 -3.68 -2.97
C GLN A 83 -21.14 -3.43 -4.48
N ILE A 84 -20.02 -3.66 -5.18
CA ILE A 84 -19.96 -3.58 -6.65
C ILE A 84 -20.95 -4.54 -7.32
N ASP A 85 -21.04 -5.78 -6.82
CA ASP A 85 -22.06 -6.72 -7.30
C ASP A 85 -23.48 -6.17 -7.13
N GLN A 86 -23.79 -5.64 -5.97
CA GLN A 86 -25.11 -5.05 -5.68
C GLN A 86 -25.41 -3.80 -6.53
N GLU A 87 -24.40 -2.95 -6.79
CA GLU A 87 -24.54 -1.72 -7.56
C GLU A 87 -24.76 -1.99 -9.05
N SER A 88 -23.97 -2.87 -9.64
CA SER A 88 -23.91 -3.02 -11.10
C SER A 88 -23.79 -4.45 -11.61
N ASN A 89 -23.68 -5.44 -10.72
CA ASN A 89 -23.28 -6.81 -11.08
C ASN A 89 -22.00 -6.79 -11.95
N TRP A 90 -21.01 -5.98 -11.55
CA TRP A 90 -19.73 -5.80 -12.23
C TRP A 90 -19.80 -5.18 -13.64
N ASN A 91 -20.91 -4.53 -14.00
CA ASN A 91 -21.05 -3.87 -15.30
C ASN A 91 -20.48 -2.44 -15.25
N PRO A 92 -19.31 -2.15 -15.90
CA PRO A 92 -18.71 -0.82 -15.88
C PRO A 92 -19.51 0.23 -16.67
N LYS A 93 -20.49 -0.20 -17.48
CA LYS A 93 -21.37 0.67 -18.25
C LYS A 93 -22.76 0.78 -17.66
N ALA A 94 -22.96 0.36 -16.40
CA ALA A 94 -24.22 0.47 -15.75
C ALA A 94 -24.64 1.94 -15.54
N GLY A 95 -25.91 2.21 -15.73
CA GLY A 95 -26.51 3.51 -15.43
C GLY A 95 -27.90 3.30 -14.86
N SER A 96 -28.27 4.08 -13.85
CA SER A 96 -29.60 4.03 -13.25
C SER A 96 -30.53 5.10 -13.82
N SER A 97 -31.85 4.92 -13.67
CA SER A 97 -32.84 5.93 -14.03
C SER A 97 -32.71 7.22 -13.18
N ALA A 98 -32.10 7.13 -12.02
CA ALA A 98 -31.78 8.27 -11.15
C ALA A 98 -30.52 9.03 -11.58
N GLY A 99 -29.74 8.49 -12.55
CA GLY A 99 -28.52 9.12 -13.06
C GLY A 99 -27.22 8.64 -12.41
N ALA A 100 -27.24 7.58 -11.62
CA ALA A 100 -26.02 6.94 -11.14
C ALA A 100 -25.25 6.26 -12.29
N GLN A 101 -23.94 6.26 -12.24
CA GLN A 101 -23.06 5.89 -13.37
C GLN A 101 -21.94 4.96 -12.94
N GLY A 102 -21.55 4.08 -13.89
CA GLY A 102 -20.39 3.21 -13.79
C GLY A 102 -20.57 2.02 -12.87
N ILE A 103 -19.49 1.30 -12.66
CA ILE A 103 -19.48 0.04 -11.92
C ILE A 103 -19.89 0.21 -10.44
N ALA A 104 -19.59 1.35 -9.84
CA ALA A 104 -19.89 1.68 -8.45
C ALA A 104 -21.10 2.61 -8.27
N GLN A 105 -21.85 2.88 -9.35
CA GLN A 105 -23.09 3.67 -9.36
C GLN A 105 -22.97 5.03 -8.64
N PHE A 106 -21.88 5.75 -8.87
CA PHE A 106 -21.75 7.10 -8.35
C PHE A 106 -22.73 8.06 -9.01
N MET A 107 -23.35 8.92 -8.21
CA MET A 107 -24.01 10.12 -8.73
C MET A 107 -22.93 11.11 -9.23
N PRO A 108 -23.11 11.78 -10.38
CA PRO A 108 -22.15 12.76 -10.89
C PRO A 108 -21.78 13.86 -9.89
N SER A 109 -22.73 14.30 -9.07
CA SER A 109 -22.49 15.29 -8.01
C SER A 109 -21.58 14.76 -6.90
N THR A 110 -21.71 13.49 -6.54
CA THR A 110 -20.84 12.82 -5.57
C THR A 110 -19.46 12.60 -6.19
N TRP A 111 -19.42 12.17 -7.45
CA TRP A 111 -18.17 11.96 -8.17
C TRP A 111 -17.31 13.21 -8.24
N ALA A 112 -17.91 14.37 -8.47
CA ALA A 112 -17.18 15.64 -8.53
C ALA A 112 -16.33 15.94 -7.28
N SER A 113 -16.69 15.38 -6.14
CA SER A 113 -15.95 15.57 -4.88
C SER A 113 -15.22 14.31 -4.39
N ALA A 114 -15.68 13.11 -4.76
CA ALA A 114 -15.15 11.83 -4.27
C ALA A 114 -14.33 11.07 -5.30
N GLY A 115 -14.47 11.40 -6.61
CA GLY A 115 -13.75 10.74 -7.69
C GLY A 115 -12.24 10.88 -7.55
N LYS A 116 -11.53 9.78 -7.76
CA LYS A 116 -10.07 9.69 -7.69
C LYS A 116 -9.54 8.91 -8.88
N ASP A 117 -8.38 9.28 -9.34
CA ASP A 117 -7.57 8.51 -10.27
C ASP A 117 -7.10 7.24 -9.56
N GLY A 118 -7.58 6.11 -10.00
CA GLY A 118 -7.31 4.80 -9.41
C GLY A 118 -6.25 4.01 -10.17
N ASP A 119 -6.08 4.23 -11.46
CA ASP A 119 -5.10 3.55 -12.31
C ASP A 119 -3.84 4.38 -12.59
N GLY A 120 -3.83 5.67 -12.20
CA GLY A 120 -2.67 6.55 -12.33
C GLY A 120 -2.52 7.19 -13.70
N ASP A 121 -3.58 7.25 -14.51
CA ASP A 121 -3.55 7.87 -15.85
C ASP A 121 -3.62 9.41 -15.81
N GLY A 122 -3.81 9.99 -14.63
CA GLY A 122 -3.90 11.43 -14.38
C GLY A 122 -5.31 12.00 -14.49
N LYS A 123 -6.34 11.15 -14.57
CA LYS A 123 -7.74 11.54 -14.64
C LYS A 123 -8.57 10.71 -13.67
N ALA A 124 -9.69 11.25 -13.20
CA ALA A 124 -10.70 10.51 -12.49
C ALA A 124 -11.93 10.38 -13.38
N ASP A 125 -12.16 9.21 -13.95
CA ASP A 125 -13.28 8.93 -14.86
C ASP A 125 -14.30 7.99 -14.19
N ILE A 126 -15.53 8.46 -14.01
CA ILE A 126 -16.63 7.70 -13.40
C ILE A 126 -16.97 6.40 -14.15
N TRP A 127 -16.62 6.32 -15.45
CA TRP A 127 -16.82 5.16 -16.31
C TRP A 127 -15.62 4.22 -16.35
N ASN A 128 -14.46 4.66 -15.82
CA ASN A 128 -13.30 3.80 -15.64
C ASN A 128 -13.51 2.94 -14.38
N PRO A 129 -13.58 1.59 -14.49
CA PRO A 129 -13.85 0.73 -13.34
C PRO A 129 -12.75 0.80 -12.27
N HIS A 130 -11.47 0.98 -12.65
CA HIS A 130 -10.35 1.09 -11.70
C HIS A 130 -10.48 2.35 -10.83
N ASP A 131 -10.83 3.48 -11.45
CA ASP A 131 -11.10 4.73 -10.75
C ASP A 131 -12.31 4.64 -9.84
N ALA A 132 -13.39 4.02 -10.36
CA ALA A 132 -14.64 3.91 -9.63
C ALA A 132 -14.51 2.99 -8.40
N ILE A 133 -13.84 1.85 -8.51
CA ILE A 133 -13.60 0.93 -7.38
C ILE A 133 -12.70 1.61 -6.32
N TRP A 134 -11.62 2.27 -6.76
CA TRP A 134 -10.75 3.02 -5.84
C TRP A 134 -11.48 4.17 -5.14
N SER A 135 -12.28 4.92 -5.88
CA SER A 135 -13.10 6.00 -5.34
C SER A 135 -14.14 5.50 -4.35
N GLN A 136 -14.76 4.34 -4.62
CA GLN A 136 -15.72 3.71 -3.73
C GLN A 136 -15.12 3.39 -2.37
N GLY A 137 -13.96 2.71 -2.32
CA GLY A 137 -13.28 2.41 -1.07
C GLY A 137 -12.96 3.66 -0.26
N ASN A 138 -12.42 4.70 -0.92
CA ASN A 138 -12.13 5.98 -0.29
C ASN A 138 -13.40 6.65 0.25
N TYR A 139 -14.47 6.70 -0.54
CA TYR A 139 -15.72 7.34 -0.14
C TYR A 139 -16.41 6.60 1.00
N MET A 140 -16.42 5.27 0.96
CA MET A 140 -16.93 4.44 2.05
C MET A 140 -16.17 4.70 3.36
N CYS A 141 -14.87 4.87 3.32
CA CYS A 141 -14.08 5.18 4.52
C CYS A 141 -14.36 6.60 5.05
N VAL A 142 -14.60 7.57 4.17
CA VAL A 142 -15.06 8.91 4.58
C VAL A 142 -16.42 8.83 5.28
N LEU A 143 -17.38 8.09 4.71
CA LEU A 143 -18.70 7.88 5.31
C LEU A 143 -18.59 7.16 6.66
N ALA A 144 -17.76 6.11 6.77
CA ALA A 144 -17.53 5.40 8.02
C ALA A 144 -16.99 6.31 9.12
N SER A 145 -16.05 7.19 8.80
CA SER A 145 -15.52 8.19 9.74
C SER A 145 -16.59 9.19 10.22
N GLN A 146 -17.45 9.64 9.30
CA GLN A 146 -18.56 10.54 9.62
C GLN A 146 -19.61 9.84 10.50
N VAL A 147 -19.93 8.59 10.20
CA VAL A 147 -20.82 7.73 11.00
C VAL A 147 -20.26 7.55 12.42
N GLU A 148 -18.98 7.20 12.57
CA GLU A 148 -18.35 7.04 13.88
C GLU A 148 -18.36 8.35 14.68
N THR A 149 -18.11 9.48 14.05
CA THR A 149 -18.20 10.80 14.68
C THR A 149 -19.60 11.09 15.17
N ALA A 150 -20.63 10.77 14.37
CA ALA A 150 -22.02 10.96 14.73
C ALA A 150 -22.48 9.99 15.84
N LYS A 151 -21.97 8.76 15.86
CA LYS A 151 -22.20 7.80 16.95
C LYS A 151 -21.59 8.29 18.27
N LYS A 152 -20.32 8.75 18.25
CA LYS A 152 -19.66 9.33 19.43
C LYS A 152 -20.41 10.55 20.00
N SER A 153 -21.08 11.32 19.16
CA SER A 153 -21.91 12.46 19.58
C SER A 153 -23.34 12.07 19.96
N GLY A 154 -23.69 10.78 19.98
CA GLY A 154 -25.02 10.28 20.32
C GLY A 154 -26.11 10.53 19.25
N LYS A 155 -25.73 10.97 18.05
CA LYS A 155 -26.66 11.24 16.95
C LYS A 155 -27.06 9.98 16.18
N LEU A 156 -26.24 8.93 16.21
CA LEU A 156 -26.49 7.66 15.54
C LEU A 156 -26.39 6.49 16.51
N THR A 157 -27.23 5.48 16.30
CA THR A 157 -27.19 4.19 16.98
C THR A 157 -27.19 3.06 15.93
N GLY A 158 -26.46 1.97 16.20
CA GLY A 158 -26.40 0.81 15.32
C GLY A 158 -24.98 0.41 14.92
N ASP A 159 -24.87 -0.59 14.07
CA ASP A 159 -23.61 -1.09 13.54
C ASP A 159 -22.99 -0.09 12.55
N THR A 160 -21.67 0.14 12.64
CA THR A 160 -20.99 1.15 11.84
C THR A 160 -20.99 0.81 10.35
N LEU A 161 -20.79 -0.46 9.99
CA LEU A 161 -20.83 -0.90 8.59
C LEU A 161 -22.22 -0.74 7.99
N GLU A 162 -23.28 -1.14 8.74
CA GLU A 162 -24.67 -1.01 8.26
C GLU A 162 -25.06 0.45 8.02
N LEU A 163 -24.67 1.34 8.95
CA LEU A 163 -24.90 2.78 8.82
C LEU A 163 -24.09 3.38 7.66
N THR A 164 -22.88 2.89 7.41
CA THR A 164 -22.03 3.34 6.31
C THR A 164 -22.60 2.91 4.96
N LEU A 165 -23.02 1.66 4.83
CA LEU A 165 -23.70 1.16 3.62
C LEU A 165 -25.02 1.93 3.37
N ALA A 166 -25.80 2.16 4.42
CA ALA A 166 -27.02 2.97 4.33
C ALA A 166 -26.72 4.43 3.90
N ALA A 167 -25.61 5.00 4.38
CA ALA A 167 -25.19 6.34 3.99
C ALA A 167 -24.73 6.42 2.53
N TYR A 168 -24.13 5.36 2.00
CA TYR A 168 -23.80 5.29 0.58
C TYR A 168 -25.05 5.26 -0.30
N ASN A 169 -26.02 4.39 0.02
CA ASN A 169 -27.27 4.21 -0.75
C ASN A 169 -28.25 5.36 -0.58
N ALA A 170 -28.60 5.72 0.66
CA ALA A 170 -29.67 6.70 0.96
C ALA A 170 -29.14 8.11 1.27
N GLY A 171 -27.81 8.28 1.31
CA GLY A 171 -27.15 9.51 1.73
C GLY A 171 -27.03 9.64 3.25
N LEU A 172 -25.88 10.15 3.72
CA LEU A 172 -25.60 10.38 5.14
C LEU A 172 -26.66 11.27 5.81
N GLY A 173 -27.23 12.25 5.09
CA GLY A 173 -28.30 13.12 5.59
C GLY A 173 -29.56 12.35 6.02
N SER A 174 -29.92 11.30 5.30
CA SER A 174 -31.02 10.42 5.68
C SER A 174 -30.68 9.62 6.93
N VAL A 175 -29.49 9.04 7.00
CA VAL A 175 -29.01 8.28 8.17
C VAL A 175 -29.00 9.17 9.42
N LEU A 176 -28.51 10.39 9.32
CA LEU A 176 -28.47 11.35 10.42
C LEU A 176 -29.91 11.79 10.85
N ARG A 177 -30.83 11.92 9.91
CA ARG A 177 -32.24 12.28 10.17
C ARG A 177 -32.96 11.21 10.99
N TYR A 178 -32.73 9.95 10.65
CA TYR A 178 -33.40 8.83 11.32
C TYR A 178 -32.64 8.34 12.56
N GLY A 179 -31.39 8.72 12.74
CA GLY A 179 -30.55 8.28 13.85
C GLY A 179 -30.12 6.81 13.77
N MET A 180 -30.46 6.13 12.66
CA MET A 180 -30.22 4.70 12.39
C MET A 180 -30.23 4.44 10.87
N VAL A 181 -30.14 3.19 10.44
CA VAL A 181 -30.47 2.80 9.07
C VAL A 181 -31.88 3.29 8.75
N PRO A 182 -32.07 4.14 7.72
CA PRO A 182 -33.39 4.66 7.37
C PRO A 182 -34.39 3.53 7.06
N PRO A 183 -35.65 3.64 7.45
CA PRO A 183 -36.64 2.61 7.22
C PRO A 183 -37.16 2.61 5.76
N PHE A 184 -36.25 2.72 4.82
CA PHE A 184 -36.50 2.58 3.40
C PHE A 184 -36.25 1.13 3.00
N GLU A 185 -37.23 0.48 2.41
CA GLU A 185 -37.14 -0.94 2.02
C GLU A 185 -35.91 -1.21 1.12
N GLU A 186 -35.65 -0.33 0.17
CA GLU A 186 -34.48 -0.38 -0.70
C GLU A 186 -33.18 -0.39 0.10
N THR A 187 -33.00 0.56 1.02
CA THR A 187 -31.79 0.70 1.83
C THR A 187 -31.59 -0.48 2.79
N ILE A 188 -32.67 -0.95 3.42
CA ILE A 188 -32.62 -2.13 4.31
C ILE A 188 -32.19 -3.36 3.51
N ASN A 189 -32.78 -3.58 2.33
CA ASN A 189 -32.42 -4.71 1.46
C ASN A 189 -31.00 -4.58 0.92
N TYR A 190 -30.56 -3.38 0.57
CA TYR A 190 -29.19 -3.08 0.13
C TYR A 190 -28.17 -3.49 1.20
N VAL A 191 -28.32 -3.01 2.42
CA VAL A 191 -27.42 -3.35 3.55
C VAL A 191 -27.39 -4.86 3.81
N ARG A 192 -28.57 -5.49 3.88
CA ARG A 192 -28.68 -6.93 4.11
C ARG A 192 -28.00 -7.74 3.00
N ARG A 193 -28.26 -7.39 1.75
CA ARG A 193 -27.74 -8.13 0.58
C ARG A 193 -26.23 -8.06 0.48
N ILE A 194 -25.65 -6.88 0.71
CA ILE A 194 -24.18 -6.73 0.69
C ILE A 194 -23.53 -7.56 1.78
N LYS A 195 -24.05 -7.54 3.00
CA LYS A 195 -23.52 -8.37 4.11
C LYS A 195 -23.63 -9.87 3.78
N GLU A 196 -24.72 -10.31 3.19
CA GLU A 196 -24.92 -11.68 2.76
C GLU A 196 -23.91 -12.09 1.65
N LEU A 197 -23.74 -11.26 0.62
CA LEU A 197 -22.79 -11.50 -0.46
C LEU A 197 -21.34 -11.52 0.04
N ALA A 198 -20.97 -10.62 0.92
CA ALA A 198 -19.62 -10.57 1.51
C ALA A 198 -19.32 -11.82 2.34
N ALA A 199 -20.33 -12.40 3.01
CA ALA A 199 -20.17 -13.61 3.83
C ALA A 199 -20.19 -14.91 3.03
N THR A 200 -20.82 -14.93 1.85
CA THR A 200 -21.08 -16.18 1.12
C THR A 200 -20.40 -16.29 -0.23
N LYS A 201 -20.32 -15.19 -0.97
CA LYS A 201 -19.76 -15.17 -2.34
C LYS A 201 -18.35 -14.57 -2.38
N TYR A 202 -18.13 -13.47 -1.65
CA TYR A 202 -16.89 -12.71 -1.70
C TYR A 202 -16.05 -12.93 -0.44
N THR A 203 -15.61 -14.16 -0.20
CA THR A 203 -14.79 -14.49 0.96
C THR A 203 -13.31 -14.21 0.67
N ALA A 204 -12.66 -13.47 1.56
CA ALA A 204 -11.21 -13.25 1.47
C ALA A 204 -10.45 -14.47 2.00
N THR A 205 -9.50 -14.98 1.21
CA THR A 205 -8.57 -16.03 1.61
C THR A 205 -7.14 -15.54 1.40
N GLY A 206 -6.30 -15.75 2.38
CA GLY A 206 -4.87 -15.45 2.30
C GLY A 206 -4.36 -14.72 3.54
N THR A 207 -3.45 -15.36 4.23
CA THR A 207 -2.53 -14.73 5.18
C THR A 207 -1.18 -14.68 4.50
N ALA A 208 -0.60 -13.49 4.36
CA ALA A 208 0.74 -13.34 3.81
C ALA A 208 1.78 -13.92 4.79
N GLU A 209 2.39 -15.04 4.44
CA GLU A 209 3.61 -15.51 5.09
C GLU A 209 4.81 -15.09 4.24
N GLY A 210 5.57 -14.13 4.71
CA GLY A 210 6.85 -13.71 4.15
C GLY A 210 8.00 -14.08 5.09
N GLY A 211 9.04 -14.70 4.56
CA GLY A 211 10.20 -15.19 5.28
C GLY A 211 10.94 -14.11 6.07
N THR A 212 11.37 -14.51 7.26
CA THR A 212 11.82 -13.70 8.39
C THR A 212 13.29 -13.32 8.36
N VAL A 213 13.59 -12.06 8.64
CA VAL A 213 14.72 -11.64 9.47
C VAL A 213 14.23 -10.42 10.27
N GLY A 214 14.08 -10.54 11.61
CA GLY A 214 13.76 -9.40 12.50
C GLY A 214 12.44 -8.66 12.18
N SER A 215 11.30 -9.35 12.10
CA SER A 215 9.99 -8.72 11.87
C SER A 215 9.27 -8.40 13.16
N LEU A 216 8.48 -7.31 13.14
CA LEU A 216 7.55 -6.96 14.22
C LEU A 216 6.43 -7.99 14.37
N GLU A 217 6.07 -8.25 15.63
CA GLU A 217 4.82 -8.91 15.97
C GLU A 217 3.87 -7.90 16.67
N PRO A 218 2.56 -7.93 16.40
CA PRO A 218 1.89 -8.76 15.39
C PRO A 218 2.23 -8.31 13.96
N LYS A 219 2.32 -9.27 13.03
CA LYS A 219 2.56 -8.98 11.62
C LYS A 219 1.38 -8.24 10.99
N LEU A 220 1.70 -7.33 10.09
CA LEU A 220 0.68 -6.67 9.28
C LEU A 220 0.20 -7.60 8.16
N THR A 221 -1.09 -7.59 7.90
CA THR A 221 -1.65 -8.18 6.68
C THR A 221 -1.46 -7.19 5.53
N VAL A 222 -0.62 -7.55 4.55
CA VAL A 222 -0.28 -6.69 3.41
C VAL A 222 -0.69 -7.37 2.12
N SER A 223 -1.36 -6.65 1.24
CA SER A 223 -1.69 -7.12 -0.11
C SER A 223 -1.44 -6.01 -1.13
N GLY A 224 -0.67 -6.30 -2.19
CA GLY A 224 -0.31 -5.31 -3.20
C GLY A 224 0.35 -4.05 -2.62
N GLY A 225 1.12 -4.17 -1.53
CA GLY A 225 1.73 -3.04 -0.83
C GLY A 225 0.78 -2.25 0.08
N ILE A 226 -0.49 -2.63 0.18
CA ILE A 226 -1.48 -1.99 1.07
C ILE A 226 -1.67 -2.83 2.32
N VAL A 227 -1.71 -2.16 3.47
CA VAL A 227 -1.87 -2.77 4.80
C VAL A 227 -3.35 -2.81 5.17
N SER A 228 -3.84 -4.00 5.55
CA SER A 228 -5.13 -4.11 6.21
C SER A 228 -5.02 -3.60 7.65
N THR A 229 -5.87 -2.64 8.01
CA THR A 229 -5.98 -2.12 9.38
C THR A 229 -7.03 -2.85 10.20
N ALA A 230 -7.62 -3.93 9.67
CA ALA A 230 -8.62 -4.75 10.35
C ALA A 230 -8.06 -5.35 11.65
N GLY A 231 -8.78 -5.18 12.76
CA GLY A 231 -8.36 -5.66 14.08
C GLY A 231 -7.38 -4.76 14.83
N ILE A 232 -6.84 -3.70 14.20
CA ILE A 232 -5.95 -2.74 14.86
C ILE A 232 -6.79 -1.62 15.48
N THR A 233 -6.61 -1.36 16.78
CA THR A 233 -7.30 -0.26 17.46
C THR A 233 -6.68 1.09 17.08
N PRO A 234 -7.42 1.99 16.43
CA PRO A 234 -6.85 3.25 15.95
C PRO A 234 -6.53 4.21 17.10
N ASP A 235 -5.41 4.90 17.00
CA ASP A 235 -5.09 6.02 17.88
C ASP A 235 -6.03 7.20 17.61
N THR A 236 -6.57 7.79 18.67
CA THR A 236 -7.54 8.89 18.58
C THR A 236 -6.94 10.28 18.83
N ARG A 237 -5.64 10.35 19.13
CA ARG A 237 -4.94 11.61 19.45
C ARG A 237 -4.51 12.39 18.21
N TYR A 238 -4.38 11.70 17.09
CA TYR A 238 -3.99 12.30 15.82
C TYR A 238 -5.15 12.29 14.81
N PRO A 239 -5.21 13.26 13.91
CA PRO A 239 -6.22 13.25 12.84
C PRO A 239 -6.14 11.94 12.05
N TRP A 240 -7.28 11.28 11.90
CA TRP A 240 -7.38 10.01 11.19
C TRP A 240 -6.79 10.08 9.79
N GLY A 241 -6.11 9.02 9.41
CA GLY A 241 -5.57 8.85 8.06
C GLY A 241 -4.25 9.55 7.80
N GLN A 242 -3.74 10.38 8.72
CA GLN A 242 -2.44 11.02 8.58
C GLN A 242 -1.28 10.05 8.92
N CYS A 243 -0.08 10.35 8.47
CA CYS A 243 1.11 9.58 8.79
C CYS A 243 1.34 9.44 10.32
N THR A 244 1.11 10.52 11.06
CA THR A 244 1.20 10.57 12.52
C THR A 244 0.16 9.68 13.20
N TRP A 245 -1.07 9.62 12.66
CA TRP A 245 -2.11 8.73 13.14
C TRP A 245 -1.68 7.26 13.01
N TRP A 246 -1.15 6.87 11.84
CA TRP A 246 -0.75 5.48 11.64
C TRP A 246 0.44 5.10 12.52
N ALA A 247 1.48 5.92 12.56
CA ALA A 247 2.65 5.64 13.38
C ALA A 247 2.28 5.50 14.89
N ALA A 248 1.38 6.34 15.40
CA ALA A 248 0.88 6.23 16.76
C ALA A 248 0.02 4.98 16.97
N THR A 249 -0.87 4.68 16.01
CA THR A 249 -1.70 3.47 16.00
C THR A 249 -0.84 2.20 16.04
N ARG A 250 0.13 2.08 15.14
CA ARG A 250 0.99 0.91 15.05
C ARG A 250 1.91 0.76 16.26
N ARG A 251 2.42 1.87 16.81
CA ARG A 251 3.19 1.84 18.09
C ARG A 251 2.35 1.31 19.24
N ALA A 252 1.09 1.70 19.33
CA ALA A 252 0.16 1.17 20.34
C ALA A 252 -0.14 -0.32 20.12
N ASP A 253 -0.34 -0.73 18.86
CA ASP A 253 -0.60 -2.12 18.48
C ASP A 253 0.52 -3.08 18.87
N ILE A 254 1.78 -2.63 18.80
CA ILE A 254 2.95 -3.40 19.27
C ILE A 254 3.27 -3.20 20.76
N GLY A 255 2.35 -2.64 21.55
CA GLY A 255 2.53 -2.43 22.98
C GLY A 255 3.50 -1.33 23.38
N LYS A 256 3.86 -0.42 22.47
CA LYS A 256 4.79 0.71 22.68
C LYS A 256 4.12 2.06 22.41
N PRO A 257 3.01 2.43 23.07
CA PRO A 257 2.30 3.66 22.79
C PRO A 257 3.19 4.87 23.00
N ILE A 258 2.97 5.92 22.20
CA ILE A 258 3.69 7.18 22.25
C ILE A 258 2.75 8.33 22.61
N PRO A 259 3.22 9.40 23.25
CA PRO A 259 2.40 10.60 23.47
C PRO A 259 2.16 11.40 22.18
N GLY A 260 1.36 12.47 22.27
CA GLY A 260 1.15 13.39 21.15
C GLY A 260 2.34 14.34 20.95
N TRP A 261 2.94 14.33 19.74
CA TRP A 261 4.14 15.13 19.42
C TRP A 261 3.93 16.15 18.29
N GLY A 262 2.68 16.42 17.90
CA GLY A 262 2.39 17.39 16.84
C GLY A 262 2.71 16.88 15.43
N ASN A 263 3.23 17.77 14.56
CA ASN A 263 3.55 17.47 13.17
C ASN A 263 4.75 16.52 13.05
N ALA A 264 4.79 15.74 11.97
CA ALA A 264 5.77 14.68 11.75
C ALA A 264 7.22 15.11 11.93
N ALA A 265 7.64 16.24 11.33
CA ALA A 265 9.01 16.75 11.41
C ALA A 265 9.46 17.06 12.85
N THR A 266 8.53 17.33 13.78
CA THR A 266 8.86 17.64 15.19
C THR A 266 9.04 16.41 16.07
N TRP A 267 8.66 15.22 15.58
CA TRP A 267 8.61 14.01 16.40
C TRP A 267 9.98 13.62 16.98
N ALA A 268 11.05 13.69 16.19
CA ALA A 268 12.38 13.34 16.68
C ALA A 268 12.83 14.22 17.87
N GLY A 269 12.62 15.53 17.77
CA GLY A 269 12.95 16.47 18.86
C GLY A 269 12.04 16.29 20.08
N SER A 270 10.73 16.10 19.87
CA SER A 270 9.76 15.88 20.95
C SER A 270 10.03 14.55 21.68
N ALA A 271 10.37 13.51 20.94
CA ALA A 271 10.71 12.20 21.50
C ALA A 271 11.99 12.25 22.33
N ALA A 272 13.05 12.89 21.81
CA ALA A 272 14.29 13.09 22.56
C ALA A 272 14.05 13.87 23.86
N SER A 273 13.25 14.95 23.80
CA SER A 273 12.85 15.73 24.99
C SER A 273 12.01 14.94 25.98
N ALA A 274 11.27 13.91 25.52
CA ALA A 274 10.49 13.01 26.36
C ALA A 274 11.29 11.81 26.87
N GLY A 275 12.60 11.72 26.60
CA GLY A 275 13.50 10.68 27.08
C GLY A 275 13.55 9.41 26.22
N TYR A 276 12.99 9.45 25.01
CA TYR A 276 13.12 8.34 24.03
C TYR A 276 14.52 8.34 23.40
N THR A 277 15.02 7.17 23.09
CA THR A 277 16.23 7.05 22.26
C THR A 277 15.92 7.48 20.83
N VAL A 278 16.68 8.45 20.30
CA VAL A 278 16.54 8.96 18.94
C VAL A 278 17.90 8.97 18.28
N ASP A 279 18.07 8.15 17.25
CA ASP A 279 19.36 8.01 16.56
C ASP A 279 19.22 7.84 15.03
N GLY A 280 20.31 7.43 14.36
CA GLY A 280 20.37 7.20 12.91
C GLY A 280 20.23 5.74 12.49
N SER A 281 19.97 4.81 13.43
CA SER A 281 20.01 3.36 13.18
C SER A 281 18.59 2.78 13.17
N PRO A 282 18.13 2.14 12.07
CA PRO A 282 16.81 1.53 12.05
C PRO A 282 16.74 0.28 12.94
N SER A 283 15.60 0.11 13.61
CA SER A 283 15.24 -1.15 14.23
C SER A 283 13.77 -1.45 14.00
N ALA A 284 13.40 -2.73 13.91
CA ALA A 284 11.99 -3.11 13.80
C ALA A 284 11.21 -2.57 15.02
N GLY A 285 10.10 -1.87 14.75
CA GLY A 285 9.29 -1.19 15.76
C GLY A 285 9.71 0.24 16.06
N SER A 286 10.80 0.75 15.51
CA SER A 286 11.10 2.17 15.59
C SER A 286 10.18 2.98 14.67
N VAL A 287 9.95 4.24 15.02
CA VAL A 287 9.36 5.23 14.12
C VAL A 287 10.47 5.88 13.32
N ILE A 288 10.41 5.81 11.99
CA ILE A 288 11.27 6.62 11.13
C ILE A 288 10.62 7.99 10.94
N VAL A 289 11.41 9.03 11.15
CA VAL A 289 11.04 10.44 10.97
C VAL A 289 11.79 10.98 9.77
N PHE A 290 11.07 11.41 8.75
CA PHE A 290 11.62 12.09 7.57
C PHE A 290 11.51 13.61 7.75
N GLN A 291 12.60 14.31 7.60
CA GLN A 291 12.58 15.76 7.55
C GLN A 291 11.87 16.26 6.27
N PRO A 292 11.38 17.52 6.25
CA PRO A 292 10.72 18.08 5.07
C PRO A 292 11.49 17.87 3.77
N GLY A 293 10.81 17.34 2.74
CA GLY A 293 11.36 17.07 1.42
C GLY A 293 12.24 15.81 1.29
N VAL A 294 12.52 15.09 2.38
CA VAL A 294 13.39 13.91 2.37
C VAL A 294 12.60 12.67 1.95
N LEU A 295 13.09 11.93 0.93
CA LEU A 295 12.52 10.68 0.43
C LEU A 295 11.00 10.76 0.14
N GLY A 296 10.55 11.89 -0.40
CA GLY A 296 9.15 12.14 -0.75
C GLY A 296 8.26 12.65 0.37
N ALA A 297 8.84 12.98 1.54
CA ALA A 297 8.10 13.60 2.64
C ALA A 297 7.58 14.99 2.26
N SER A 298 6.45 15.41 2.87
CA SER A 298 5.91 16.76 2.72
C SER A 298 6.98 17.82 2.96
N ALA A 299 7.05 18.82 2.09
CA ALA A 299 8.00 19.93 2.21
C ALA A 299 7.73 20.83 3.43
N ASP A 300 6.48 20.84 3.94
CA ASP A 300 6.08 21.68 5.08
C ASP A 300 6.11 20.91 6.41
N TYR A 301 5.67 19.63 6.40
CA TYR A 301 5.39 18.90 7.63
C TYR A 301 6.31 17.69 7.86
N GLY A 302 7.16 17.34 6.88
CA GLY A 302 7.89 16.09 6.93
C GLY A 302 6.97 14.87 6.82
N HIS A 303 7.45 13.72 7.31
CA HIS A 303 6.67 12.47 7.31
C HIS A 303 7.13 11.56 8.46
N VAL A 304 6.27 10.64 8.89
CA VAL A 304 6.62 9.55 9.82
C VAL A 304 6.04 8.23 9.34
N ALA A 305 6.78 7.15 9.60
CA ALA A 305 6.38 5.80 9.28
C ALA A 305 6.88 4.82 10.35
N MET A 306 6.39 3.59 10.31
CA MET A 306 6.84 2.51 11.17
C MET A 306 7.85 1.63 10.44
N VAL A 307 8.96 1.31 11.07
CA VAL A 307 9.89 0.29 10.57
C VAL A 307 9.33 -1.08 10.94
N GLU A 308 8.87 -1.83 9.95
CA GLU A 308 8.33 -3.18 10.13
C GLU A 308 9.44 -4.23 10.09
N GLU A 309 10.46 -4.01 9.25
CA GLU A 309 11.56 -4.95 9.05
C GLU A 309 12.87 -4.22 8.76
N VAL A 310 13.97 -4.74 9.29
CA VAL A 310 15.33 -4.36 8.90
C VAL A 310 15.99 -5.60 8.30
N ARG A 311 16.49 -5.49 7.08
CA ARG A 311 17.07 -6.61 6.34
C ARG A 311 18.60 -6.64 6.44
N GLY A 312 19.17 -7.80 6.14
CA GLY A 312 20.62 -8.02 6.22
C GLY A 312 21.44 -7.19 5.24
N ASP A 313 20.84 -6.68 4.17
CA ASP A 313 21.48 -5.76 3.21
C ASP A 313 21.39 -4.29 3.63
N GLY A 314 20.80 -4.01 4.81
CA GLY A 314 20.60 -2.67 5.33
C GLY A 314 19.38 -1.94 4.77
N SER A 315 18.58 -2.57 3.90
CA SER A 315 17.29 -2.03 3.50
C SER A 315 16.26 -2.19 4.63
N ILE A 316 15.20 -1.38 4.60
CA ILE A 316 14.10 -1.44 5.55
C ILE A 316 12.77 -1.54 4.82
N LEU A 317 11.84 -2.28 5.40
CA LEU A 317 10.43 -2.22 5.05
C LEU A 317 9.72 -1.31 6.05
N ILE A 318 9.00 -0.32 5.57
CA ILE A 318 8.19 0.56 6.41
C ILE A 318 6.71 0.39 6.12
N SER A 319 5.86 0.72 7.10
CA SER A 319 4.44 0.97 6.90
C SER A 319 4.12 2.44 7.19
N GLU A 320 3.34 3.06 6.33
CA GLU A 320 3.06 4.50 6.36
C GLU A 320 1.63 4.80 5.93
N SER A 321 1.06 5.91 6.39
CA SER A 321 -0.25 6.38 5.93
C SER A 321 -0.14 7.74 5.24
N ASN A 322 -1.08 8.01 4.33
CA ASN A 322 -1.16 9.24 3.56
C ASN A 322 -0.01 9.47 2.57
N ALA A 323 0.75 8.44 2.22
CA ALA A 323 1.70 8.50 1.12
C ALA A 323 1.00 8.29 -0.24
N LEU A 324 0.02 7.38 -0.28
CA LEU A 324 -0.80 7.08 -1.47
C LEU A 324 -2.18 7.73 -1.41
N GLY A 325 -2.52 8.41 -0.33
CA GLY A 325 -3.81 9.06 -0.08
C GLY A 325 -4.20 9.04 1.38
N LEU A 326 -5.08 9.94 1.79
CA LEU A 326 -5.51 10.06 3.18
C LEU A 326 -6.16 8.77 3.68
N GLY A 327 -5.62 8.20 4.74
CA GLY A 327 -6.13 6.97 5.37
C GLY A 327 -5.67 5.68 4.68
N VAL A 328 -4.98 5.77 3.54
CA VAL A 328 -4.35 4.60 2.91
C VAL A 328 -3.09 4.26 3.67
N VAL A 329 -3.07 3.09 4.30
CA VAL A 329 -1.86 2.55 4.91
C VAL A 329 -1.18 1.64 3.89
N SER A 330 0.07 1.95 3.59
CA SER A 330 0.86 1.21 2.61
C SER A 330 2.22 0.79 3.16
N THR A 331 2.84 -0.19 2.53
CA THR A 331 4.23 -0.53 2.78
C THR A 331 5.12 0.01 1.68
N ARG A 332 6.34 0.39 2.06
CA ARG A 332 7.39 0.83 1.14
C ARG A 332 8.73 0.30 1.58
N GLU A 333 9.49 -0.17 0.63
CA GLU A 333 10.89 -0.52 0.84
C GLU A 333 11.79 0.69 0.61
N ILE A 334 12.76 0.89 1.51
CA ILE A 334 13.80 1.92 1.36
C ILE A 334 15.15 1.21 1.38
N SER A 335 15.90 1.35 0.30
CA SER A 335 17.21 0.71 0.19
C SER A 335 18.25 1.34 1.11
N ALA A 336 19.29 0.56 1.46
CA ALA A 336 20.40 1.05 2.25
C ALA A 336 21.09 2.29 1.61
N SER A 337 21.16 2.33 0.27
CA SER A 337 21.72 3.48 -0.44
C SER A 337 20.86 4.74 -0.33
N GLN A 338 19.53 4.60 -0.36
CA GLN A 338 18.61 5.72 -0.14
C GLN A 338 18.69 6.27 1.29
N LEU A 339 18.79 5.37 2.30
CA LEU A 339 18.97 5.78 3.70
C LEU A 339 20.31 6.48 3.91
N ALA A 340 21.39 5.96 3.34
CA ALA A 340 22.71 6.59 3.41
C ALA A 340 22.71 7.99 2.75
N ALA A 341 22.06 8.15 1.60
CA ALA A 341 21.92 9.43 0.92
C ALA A 341 21.06 10.43 1.72
N ALA A 342 20.04 9.95 2.42
CA ALA A 342 19.20 10.78 3.29
C ALA A 342 19.96 11.29 4.54
N GLY A 343 20.91 10.53 5.04
CA GLY A 343 21.79 10.93 6.16
C GLY A 343 21.02 11.47 7.36
N ASN A 344 21.35 12.68 7.77
CA ASN A 344 20.67 13.36 8.88
C ASN A 344 19.21 13.76 8.60
N GLY A 345 18.74 13.63 7.38
CA GLY A 345 17.35 13.87 7.00
C GLY A 345 16.37 12.81 7.51
N VAL A 346 16.87 11.68 8.04
CA VAL A 346 16.08 10.67 8.73
C VAL A 346 16.58 10.45 10.16
N ARG A 347 15.65 10.12 11.06
CA ARG A 347 15.90 9.72 12.44
C ARG A 347 14.96 8.60 12.85
N TYR A 348 15.38 7.80 13.81
CA TYR A 348 14.59 6.69 14.33
C TYR A 348 14.31 6.92 15.82
N ILE A 349 13.05 6.69 16.23
CA ILE A 349 12.58 6.76 17.63
C ILE A 349 12.33 5.33 18.09
N HIS A 350 13.00 4.91 19.17
CA HIS A 350 12.95 3.54 19.67
C HIS A 350 11.97 3.32 20.83
#